data_d5cc74a1e4d3f1f0c07d92c8cc42339e
#
_entry.id   d5cc74a1e4d3f1f0c07d92c8cc42339e
#
_cell.length_a   1.000
_cell.length_b   1.000
_cell.length_c   1.000
_cell.angle_alpha   90.00
_cell.angle_beta   90.00
_cell.angle_gamma   90.00
#
_symmetry.space_group_name_H-M   'P 1'
#
loop_
_entity.id
_entity.type
_entity.pdbx_description
1 polymer ?
#
loop_
_entity_poly.entity_id
_entity_poly.type
_entity_poly.pdbx_seq_one_letter_code
_entity_poly.pdbx_strand_id
1 'polypeptide(L)'
;MIIGSARRQLRAHPTIAHLLVLLGLWALFFWRYFAPPPNRVVFPDGDFTQQFFIFRSIAYQQLLSGNLPLWTNCFFGGYPFHADPQAQLFYPPVWINFGLLRLVGYSNFPMMALTVEATLHYLGISIFTYLFLREECGSRIGALVGAVVMAYGGYLTGYPPLQTG
;
A
#
# COMPACT_ATOMS: atom_id res chain seq x y z
N MET A 1 14.43 25.03 -22.73
CA MET A 1 13.63 24.40 -23.81
C MET A 1 12.87 23.14 -23.35
N ILE A 2 13.43 22.32 -22.46
CA ILE A 2 12.80 21.08 -21.91
C ILE A 2 11.56 21.35 -21.05
N ILE A 3 11.57 22.41 -20.22
CA ILE A 3 10.45 22.78 -19.32
C ILE A 3 9.19 23.22 -20.10
N GLY A 4 9.37 23.82 -21.28
CA GLY A 4 8.26 24.24 -22.13
C GLY A 4 7.50 23.09 -22.80
N SER A 5 8.21 22.01 -23.17
CA SER A 5 7.60 20.82 -23.78
C SER A 5 6.79 20.01 -22.77
N ALA A 6 7.32 19.84 -21.56
CA ALA A 6 6.60 19.16 -20.46
C ALA A 6 5.31 19.90 -20.06
N ARG A 7 5.35 21.24 -19.96
CA ARG A 7 4.15 22.04 -19.69
C ARG A 7 3.10 21.93 -20.82
N ARG A 8 3.53 21.80 -22.06
CA ARG A 8 2.64 21.67 -23.22
C ARG A 8 1.99 20.29 -23.26
N GLN A 9 2.73 19.22 -22.93
CA GLN A 9 2.20 17.85 -22.82
C GLN A 9 1.20 17.71 -21.66
N LEU A 10 1.48 18.30 -20.51
CA LEU A 10 0.56 18.29 -19.36
C LEU A 10 -0.75 19.03 -19.65
N ARG A 11 -0.73 20.06 -20.51
CA ARG A 11 -1.95 20.73 -20.99
C ARG A 11 -2.73 19.87 -21.99
N ALA A 12 -2.05 19.06 -22.78
CA ALA A 12 -2.68 18.13 -23.74
C ALA A 12 -3.30 16.90 -23.04
N HIS A 13 -2.78 16.51 -21.85
CA HIS A 13 -3.23 15.35 -21.07
C HIS A 13 -3.51 15.74 -19.61
N PRO A 14 -4.59 16.49 -19.32
CA PRO A 14 -4.89 16.96 -17.97
C PRO A 14 -5.07 15.83 -16.95
N THR A 15 -5.48 14.65 -17.38
CA THR A 15 -5.57 13.46 -16.51
C THR A 15 -4.20 13.05 -15.98
N ILE A 16 -3.18 13.03 -16.84
CA ILE A 16 -1.80 12.70 -16.42
C ILE A 16 -1.29 13.73 -15.41
N ALA A 17 -1.60 15.01 -15.62
CA ALA A 17 -1.22 16.06 -14.67
C ALA A 17 -1.84 15.82 -13.29
N HIS A 18 -3.12 15.44 -13.21
CA HIS A 18 -3.79 15.14 -11.95
C HIS A 18 -3.24 13.87 -11.30
N LEU A 19 -2.93 12.82 -12.07
CA LEU A 19 -2.29 11.61 -11.55
C LEU A 19 -0.89 11.91 -10.99
N LEU A 20 -0.12 12.79 -11.62
CA LEU A 20 1.18 13.23 -11.10
C LEU A 20 1.03 14.06 -9.81
N VAL A 21 -0.03 14.87 -9.69
CA VAL A 21 -0.35 15.57 -8.43
C VAL A 21 -0.66 14.57 -7.32
N LEU A 22 -1.48 13.55 -7.58
CA LEU A 22 -1.79 12.51 -6.58
C LEU A 22 -0.55 11.73 -6.17
N LEU A 23 0.32 11.38 -7.11
CA LEU A 23 1.62 10.76 -6.83
C LEU A 23 2.51 11.66 -5.97
N GLY A 24 2.58 12.95 -6.30
CA GLY A 24 3.33 13.93 -5.52
C GLY A 24 2.80 14.11 -4.10
N LEU A 25 1.48 14.14 -3.93
CA LEU A 25 0.84 14.20 -2.61
C LEU A 25 1.12 12.92 -1.81
N TRP A 26 1.05 11.76 -2.44
CA TRP A 26 1.42 10.49 -1.80
C TRP A 26 2.87 10.51 -1.33
N ALA A 27 3.79 10.91 -2.18
CA ALA A 27 5.21 11.01 -1.83
C ALA A 27 5.44 12.00 -0.69
N LEU A 28 4.76 13.17 -0.72
CA LEU A 28 4.84 14.19 0.31
C LEU A 28 4.25 13.72 1.65
N PHE A 29 3.14 12.97 1.63
CA PHE A 29 2.48 12.50 2.84
C PHE A 29 3.27 11.39 3.53
N PHE A 30 3.81 10.45 2.73
CA PHE A 30 4.49 9.26 3.25
C PHE A 30 6.02 9.34 3.26
N TRP A 31 6.65 10.46 2.87
CA TRP A 31 8.11 10.56 2.75
C TRP A 31 8.88 10.16 4.02
N ARG A 32 8.34 10.47 5.20
CA ARG A 32 8.97 10.16 6.48
C ARG A 32 9.04 8.67 6.79
N TYR A 33 8.17 7.86 6.22
CA TYR A 33 8.22 6.41 6.36
C TYR A 33 9.41 5.80 5.61
N PHE A 34 9.91 6.51 4.59
CA PHE A 34 11.05 6.10 3.76
C PHE A 34 12.32 6.87 4.07
N ALA A 35 12.27 7.86 4.97
CA ALA A 35 13.42 8.65 5.36
C ALA A 35 14.47 7.80 6.09
N PRO A 36 15.77 8.12 5.99
CA PRO A 36 16.78 7.48 6.81
C PRO A 36 16.60 7.84 8.30
N PRO A 37 17.04 6.98 9.24
CA PRO A 37 17.08 7.33 10.65
C PRO A 37 17.97 8.59 10.87
N PRO A 38 17.66 9.46 11.88
CA PRO A 38 16.60 9.33 12.88
C PRO A 38 15.22 9.85 12.44
N ASN A 39 15.08 10.34 11.22
CA ASN A 39 13.87 11.03 10.75
C ASN A 39 12.75 10.07 10.28
N ARG A 40 13.03 8.75 10.29
CA ARG A 40 12.04 7.76 9.90
C ARG A 40 10.92 7.67 10.92
N VAL A 41 9.68 7.68 10.42
CA VAL A 41 8.48 7.28 11.17
C VAL A 41 8.16 5.83 10.85
N VAL A 42 7.54 5.16 11.78
CA VAL A 42 6.96 3.82 11.60
C VAL A 42 5.47 3.90 11.94
N PHE A 43 4.69 2.94 11.45
CA PHE A 43 3.32 2.84 11.90
C PHE A 43 3.28 2.54 13.40
N PRO A 44 2.28 3.09 14.13
CA PRO A 44 2.14 2.86 15.56
C PRO A 44 2.10 1.37 15.90
N ASP A 45 2.54 1.03 17.11
CA ASP A 45 2.38 -0.31 17.65
C ASP A 45 0.89 -0.66 17.74
N GLY A 46 0.58 -1.88 17.34
CA GLY A 46 -0.79 -2.39 17.23
C GLY A 46 -0.87 -3.49 16.19
N ASP A 47 -2.03 -3.66 15.58
CA ASP A 47 -2.28 -4.74 14.63
C ASP A 47 -1.32 -4.73 13.43
N PHE A 48 -0.87 -3.56 13.00
CA PHE A 48 0.10 -3.45 11.90
C PHE A 48 1.41 -4.20 12.21
N THR A 49 1.96 -3.99 13.41
CA THR A 49 3.23 -4.59 13.82
C THR A 49 3.06 -5.95 14.49
N GLN A 50 1.99 -6.14 15.29
CA GLN A 50 1.80 -7.29 16.13
C GLN A 50 1.01 -8.43 15.46
N GLN A 51 0.20 -8.12 14.44
CA GLN A 51 -0.60 -9.11 13.72
C GLN A 51 -0.20 -9.21 12.26
N PHE A 52 -0.40 -8.16 11.47
CA PHE A 52 -0.21 -8.24 10.02
C PHE A 52 1.24 -8.51 9.62
N PHE A 53 2.20 -7.89 10.30
CA PHE A 53 3.61 -8.17 10.05
C PHE A 53 3.98 -9.62 10.40
N ILE A 54 3.44 -10.14 11.51
CA ILE A 54 3.66 -11.53 11.93
C ILE A 54 3.04 -12.49 10.91
N PHE A 55 1.82 -12.22 10.47
CA PHE A 55 1.14 -13.02 9.44
C PHE A 55 1.94 -13.07 8.14
N ARG A 56 2.43 -11.91 7.66
CA ARG A 56 3.29 -11.84 6.47
C ARG A 56 4.59 -12.61 6.66
N SER A 57 5.20 -12.49 7.84
CA SER A 57 6.45 -13.17 8.15
C SER A 57 6.30 -14.69 8.16
N ILE A 58 5.24 -15.21 8.78
CA ILE A 58 4.93 -16.65 8.81
C ILE A 58 4.67 -17.16 7.38
N ALA A 59 3.81 -16.48 6.61
CA ALA A 59 3.47 -16.88 5.27
C ALA A 59 4.72 -16.91 4.37
N TYR A 60 5.55 -15.88 4.45
CA TYR A 60 6.79 -15.79 3.67
C TYR A 60 7.79 -16.89 4.01
N GLN A 61 7.98 -17.19 5.31
CA GLN A 61 8.88 -18.26 5.75
C GLN A 61 8.40 -19.65 5.29
N GLN A 62 7.10 -19.93 5.35
CA GLN A 62 6.57 -21.20 4.84
C GLN A 62 6.79 -21.34 3.32
N LEU A 63 6.59 -20.26 2.56
CA LEU A 63 6.85 -20.25 1.13
C LEU A 63 8.34 -20.45 0.80
N LEU A 64 9.25 -19.84 1.57
CA LEU A 64 10.69 -20.06 1.42
C LEU A 64 11.09 -21.52 1.67
N SER A 65 10.36 -22.19 2.58
CA SER A 65 10.56 -23.62 2.89
C SER A 65 9.86 -24.56 1.87
N GLY A 66 9.23 -24.01 0.81
CA GLY A 66 8.52 -24.77 -0.21
C GLY A 66 7.11 -25.21 0.17
N ASN A 67 6.57 -24.70 1.28
CA ASN A 67 5.25 -25.04 1.78
C ASN A 67 4.25 -23.91 1.47
N LEU A 68 3.01 -24.26 1.14
CA LEU A 68 1.92 -23.29 1.12
C LEU A 68 1.52 -22.93 2.55
N PRO A 69 1.26 -21.65 2.85
CA PRO A 69 0.92 -21.19 4.20
C PRO A 69 -0.54 -21.50 4.55
N LEU A 70 -0.92 -22.76 4.53
CA LEU A 70 -2.30 -23.19 4.80
C LEU A 70 -2.58 -23.35 6.29
N TRP A 71 -1.57 -23.74 7.06
CA TRP A 71 -1.66 -23.99 8.48
C TRP A 71 -0.46 -23.44 9.22
N THR A 72 -0.64 -22.99 10.46
CA THR A 72 0.47 -22.59 11.35
C THR A 72 0.25 -23.11 12.76
N ASN A 73 1.32 -23.54 13.41
CA ASN A 73 1.32 -23.92 14.81
C ASN A 73 1.72 -22.76 15.74
N CYS A 74 1.95 -21.56 15.21
CA CYS A 74 2.37 -20.40 15.99
C CYS A 74 1.26 -19.80 16.86
N PHE A 75 -0.01 -20.13 16.59
CA PHE A 75 -1.15 -19.60 17.31
C PHE A 75 -2.07 -20.72 17.79
N PHE A 76 -2.63 -20.58 18.98
CA PHE A 76 -3.70 -21.39 19.53
C PHE A 76 -3.46 -22.91 19.51
N GLY A 77 -2.19 -23.35 19.44
CA GLY A 77 -1.84 -24.78 19.31
C GLY A 77 -2.10 -25.37 17.91
N GLY A 78 -2.48 -24.53 16.95
CA GLY A 78 -2.74 -24.88 15.55
C GLY A 78 -3.84 -24.00 14.97
N TYR A 79 -3.58 -23.40 13.79
CA TYR A 79 -4.45 -22.39 13.21
C TYR A 79 -4.56 -22.57 11.69
N PRO A 80 -5.80 -22.65 11.14
CA PRO A 80 -6.02 -22.75 9.71
C PRO A 80 -5.77 -21.40 9.03
N PHE A 81 -4.51 -21.09 8.78
CA PHE A 81 -4.04 -19.78 8.37
C PHE A 81 -4.67 -19.30 7.05
N HIS A 82 -4.96 -20.24 6.13
CA HIS A 82 -5.62 -19.94 4.86
C HIS A 82 -7.09 -19.50 5.00
N ALA A 83 -7.74 -19.85 6.11
CA ALA A 83 -9.14 -19.52 6.37
C ALA A 83 -9.30 -18.15 7.04
N ASP A 84 -8.20 -17.54 7.47
CA ASP A 84 -8.23 -16.20 8.07
C ASP A 84 -8.20 -15.11 6.98
N PRO A 85 -9.28 -14.32 6.83
CA PRO A 85 -9.30 -13.21 5.87
C PRO A 85 -8.25 -12.15 6.19
N GLN A 86 -7.84 -11.98 7.45
CA GLN A 86 -6.82 -11.02 7.84
C GLN A 86 -5.40 -11.48 7.46
N ALA A 87 -5.19 -12.77 7.24
CA ALA A 87 -3.94 -13.28 6.69
C ALA A 87 -3.75 -12.87 5.22
N GLN A 88 -4.85 -12.57 4.53
CA GLN A 88 -4.89 -12.07 3.13
C GLN A 88 -4.10 -12.96 2.15
N LEU A 89 -4.08 -14.27 2.37
CA LEU A 89 -3.28 -15.18 1.53
C LEU A 89 -3.72 -15.23 0.08
N PHE A 90 -4.99 -14.95 -0.20
CA PHE A 90 -5.52 -14.93 -1.57
C PHE A 90 -5.51 -13.54 -2.19
N TYR A 91 -4.91 -12.55 -1.52
CA TYR A 91 -4.81 -11.19 -2.02
C TYR A 91 -3.60 -11.03 -2.96
N PRO A 92 -3.80 -10.75 -4.26
CA PRO A 92 -2.72 -10.74 -5.24
C PRO A 92 -1.53 -9.84 -4.92
N PRO A 93 -1.69 -8.62 -4.35
CA PRO A 93 -0.56 -7.77 -3.98
C PRO A 93 0.41 -8.43 -3.00
N VAL A 94 -0.07 -9.30 -2.10
CA VAL A 94 0.79 -10.06 -1.18
C VAL A 94 1.75 -10.97 -1.93
N TRP A 95 1.25 -11.69 -2.93
CA TRP A 95 2.06 -12.58 -3.75
C TRP A 95 3.06 -11.84 -4.62
N ILE A 96 2.67 -10.67 -5.14
CA ILE A 96 3.60 -9.78 -5.86
C ILE A 96 4.74 -9.35 -4.93
N ASN A 97 4.40 -8.91 -3.71
CA ASN A 97 5.37 -8.51 -2.70
C ASN A 97 6.32 -9.66 -2.35
N PHE A 98 5.79 -10.85 -2.06
CA PHE A 98 6.59 -12.04 -1.79
C PHE A 98 7.50 -12.43 -2.95
N GLY A 99 6.99 -12.38 -4.18
CA GLY A 99 7.77 -12.65 -5.39
C GLY A 99 8.94 -11.67 -5.56
N LEU A 100 8.70 -10.37 -5.38
CA LEU A 100 9.73 -9.35 -5.45
C LEU A 100 10.81 -9.55 -4.38
N LEU A 101 10.40 -9.82 -3.13
CA LEU A 101 11.35 -10.09 -2.04
C LEU A 101 12.21 -11.33 -2.33
N ARG A 102 11.61 -12.37 -2.90
CA ARG A 102 12.32 -13.58 -3.30
C ARG A 102 13.33 -13.31 -4.40
N LEU A 103 12.95 -12.52 -5.40
CA LEU A 103 13.85 -12.14 -6.51
C LEU A 103 15.05 -11.32 -6.03
N VAL A 104 14.87 -10.46 -5.04
CA VAL A 104 15.95 -9.66 -4.43
C VAL A 104 16.80 -10.50 -3.46
N GLY A 105 16.34 -11.69 -3.06
CA GLY A 105 17.08 -12.60 -2.19
C GLY A 105 16.87 -12.38 -0.69
N TYR A 106 15.77 -11.77 -0.29
CA TYR A 106 15.46 -11.65 1.13
C TYR A 106 15.15 -13.02 1.76
N SER A 107 15.81 -13.31 2.87
CA SER A 107 15.58 -14.52 3.69
C SER A 107 14.47 -14.35 4.74
N ASN A 108 14.09 -13.13 5.04
CA ASN A 108 13.03 -12.78 5.99
C ASN A 108 12.14 -11.70 5.41
N PHE A 109 10.87 -11.65 5.82
CA PHE A 109 9.96 -10.58 5.43
C PHE A 109 10.33 -9.28 6.17
N PRO A 110 10.74 -8.21 5.48
CA PRO A 110 11.10 -6.96 6.14
C PRO A 110 9.88 -6.11 6.43
N MET A 111 9.84 -5.42 7.58
CA MET A 111 8.77 -4.48 7.92
C MET A 111 8.56 -3.40 6.84
N MET A 112 9.64 -3.00 6.17
CA MET A 112 9.56 -2.02 5.08
C MET A 112 8.69 -2.52 3.91
N ALA A 113 8.67 -3.82 3.62
CA ALA A 113 7.83 -4.36 2.57
C ALA A 113 6.34 -4.22 2.89
N LEU A 114 5.95 -4.41 4.16
CA LEU A 114 4.59 -4.15 4.62
C LEU A 114 4.25 -2.65 4.56
N THR A 115 5.20 -1.79 4.94
CA THR A 115 5.04 -0.33 4.85
C THR A 115 4.83 0.14 3.41
N VAL A 116 5.62 -0.40 2.46
CA VAL A 116 5.45 -0.14 1.02
C VAL A 116 4.07 -0.60 0.55
N GLU A 117 3.70 -1.84 0.88
CA GLU A 117 2.40 -2.40 0.52
C GLU A 117 1.25 -1.52 1.02
N ALA A 118 1.25 -1.16 2.31
CA ALA A 118 0.24 -0.31 2.91
C ALA A 118 0.17 1.07 2.25
N THR A 119 1.29 1.75 2.09
CA THR A 119 1.30 3.10 1.51
C THR A 119 0.89 3.12 0.03
N LEU A 120 1.21 2.07 -0.75
CA LEU A 120 0.76 1.93 -2.13
C LEU A 120 -0.76 1.77 -2.25
N HIS A 121 -1.44 1.19 -1.24
CA HIS A 121 -2.90 1.15 -1.22
C HIS A 121 -3.52 2.56 -1.14
N TYR A 122 -2.93 3.47 -0.39
CA TYR A 122 -3.38 4.88 -0.38
C TYR A 122 -3.23 5.55 -1.74
N LEU A 123 -2.13 5.26 -2.44
CA LEU A 123 -1.95 5.72 -3.82
C LEU A 123 -3.02 5.12 -4.74
N GLY A 124 -3.27 3.82 -4.62
CA GLY A 124 -4.33 3.13 -5.36
C GLY A 124 -5.70 3.74 -5.09
N ILE A 125 -6.07 3.92 -3.82
CA ILE A 125 -7.34 4.58 -3.43
C ILE A 125 -7.46 5.96 -4.08
N SER A 126 -6.43 6.78 -4.00
CA SER A 126 -6.47 8.12 -4.59
C SER A 126 -6.65 8.10 -6.11
N ILE A 127 -5.91 7.24 -6.81
CA ILE A 127 -5.97 7.11 -8.27
C ILE A 127 -7.34 6.57 -8.71
N PHE A 128 -7.80 5.47 -8.12
CA PHE A 128 -9.07 4.85 -8.53
C PHE A 128 -10.26 5.73 -8.18
N THR A 129 -10.25 6.39 -7.03
CA THR A 129 -11.29 7.38 -6.68
C THR A 129 -11.31 8.55 -7.66
N TYR A 130 -10.13 9.07 -8.04
CA TYR A 130 -10.05 10.13 -9.05
C TYR A 130 -10.62 9.68 -10.38
N LEU A 131 -10.24 8.50 -10.87
CA LEU A 131 -10.71 7.99 -12.16
C LEU A 131 -12.23 7.77 -12.14
N PHE A 132 -12.75 7.18 -11.06
CA PHE A 132 -14.19 6.97 -10.88
C PHE A 132 -14.96 8.29 -10.84
N LEU A 133 -14.60 9.21 -9.95
CA LEU A 133 -15.30 10.49 -9.82
C LEU A 133 -15.20 11.37 -11.06
N ARG A 134 -14.09 11.27 -11.81
CA ARG A 134 -13.95 11.98 -13.06
C ARG A 134 -15.00 11.56 -14.10
N GLU A 135 -15.30 10.27 -14.19
CA GLU A 135 -16.34 9.73 -15.08
C GLU A 135 -17.75 10.08 -14.59
N GLU A 136 -18.00 9.94 -13.29
CA GLU A 136 -19.34 10.13 -12.71
C GLU A 136 -19.74 11.62 -12.58
N CYS A 137 -18.83 12.48 -12.10
CA CYS A 137 -19.16 13.88 -11.78
C CYS A 137 -18.88 14.86 -12.93
N GLY A 138 -18.18 14.47 -13.99
CA GLY A 138 -17.82 15.33 -15.11
C GLY A 138 -16.86 16.48 -14.76
N SER A 139 -16.46 16.62 -13.49
CA SER A 139 -15.57 17.68 -12.99
C SER A 139 -14.23 17.08 -12.57
N ARG A 140 -13.17 17.41 -13.30
CA ARG A 140 -11.80 16.92 -13.00
C ARG A 140 -11.26 17.47 -11.68
N ILE A 141 -11.57 18.72 -11.35
CA ILE A 141 -11.15 19.34 -10.10
C ILE A 141 -11.93 18.74 -8.94
N GLY A 142 -13.25 18.56 -9.07
CA GLY A 142 -14.07 17.88 -8.07
C GLY A 142 -13.59 16.45 -7.81
N ALA A 143 -13.24 15.70 -8.88
CA ALA A 143 -12.69 14.37 -8.78
C ALA A 143 -11.33 14.35 -8.03
N LEU A 144 -10.45 15.33 -8.29
CA LEU A 144 -9.17 15.45 -7.60
C LEU A 144 -9.37 15.72 -6.10
N VAL A 145 -10.25 16.65 -5.74
CA VAL A 145 -10.58 16.94 -4.35
C VAL A 145 -11.18 15.72 -3.66
N GLY A 146 -12.14 15.04 -4.29
CA GLY A 146 -12.76 13.83 -3.75
C GLY A 146 -11.74 12.70 -3.54
N ALA A 147 -10.79 12.52 -4.46
CA ALA A 147 -9.71 11.55 -4.33
C ALA A 147 -8.78 11.84 -3.14
N VAL A 148 -8.44 13.11 -2.92
CA VAL A 148 -7.62 13.54 -1.78
C VAL A 148 -8.36 13.33 -0.47
N VAL A 149 -9.62 13.75 -0.40
CA VAL A 149 -10.46 13.58 0.80
C VAL A 149 -10.64 12.10 1.14
N MET A 150 -10.89 11.25 0.13
CA MET A 150 -11.05 9.81 0.34
C MET A 150 -9.75 9.16 0.83
N ALA A 151 -8.62 9.43 0.17
CA ALA A 151 -7.36 8.77 0.48
C ALA A 151 -6.71 9.26 1.79
N TYR A 152 -6.83 10.55 2.11
CA TYR A 152 -6.12 11.18 3.25
C TYR A 152 -7.07 11.71 4.33
N GLY A 153 -8.36 11.43 4.21
CA GLY A 153 -9.35 11.77 5.23
C GLY A 153 -9.12 10.99 6.53
N GLY A 154 -9.61 11.54 7.65
CA GLY A 154 -9.37 11.02 8.99
C GLY A 154 -9.84 9.57 9.20
N TYR A 155 -10.78 9.07 8.40
CA TYR A 155 -11.21 7.68 8.50
C TYR A 155 -10.09 6.70 8.14
N LEU A 156 -9.47 6.87 6.96
CA LEU A 156 -8.39 5.97 6.52
C LEU A 156 -7.06 6.24 7.25
N THR A 157 -6.76 7.49 7.58
CA THR A 157 -5.50 7.83 8.25
C THR A 157 -5.54 7.66 9.76
N GLY A 158 -6.74 7.64 10.36
CA GLY A 158 -6.95 7.44 11.79
C GLY A 158 -6.97 5.97 12.23
N TYR A 159 -7.12 5.04 11.28
CA TYR A 159 -7.02 3.60 11.50
C TYR A 159 -5.71 3.06 10.93
N PRO A 160 -5.11 2.02 11.54
CA PRO A 160 -4.00 1.33 10.92
C PRO A 160 -4.37 0.87 9.51
N PRO A 161 -3.50 1.09 8.51
CA PRO A 161 -3.88 0.97 7.10
C PRO A 161 -4.34 -0.40 6.63
N LEU A 162 -4.21 -1.43 7.44
CA LEU A 162 -4.64 -2.80 7.11
C LEU A 162 -5.90 -3.25 7.88
N GLN A 163 -6.45 -2.42 8.78
CA GLN A 163 -7.68 -2.72 9.50
C GLN A 163 -8.96 -2.37 8.74
N THR A 164 -8.85 -1.72 7.58
CA THR A 164 -10.00 -1.30 6.77
C THR A 164 -10.35 -2.30 5.66
N GLY A 165 -9.90 -3.53 5.80
CA GLY A 165 -10.25 -4.64 4.90
C GLY A 165 -11.51 -5.36 5.30
#